data_1117fb92ea9a962d42720a4bd5c0c39a
#
_entry.id   1117fb92ea9a962d42720a4bd5c0c39a
#
_cell.length_a   1.000
_cell.length_b   1.000
_cell.length_c   1.000
_cell.angle_alpha   90.00
_cell.angle_beta   90.00
_cell.angle_gamma   90.00
#
_symmetry.space_group_name_H-M   'P 1'
#
loop_
_entity.id
_entity.type
_entity.pdbx_description
1 polymer ?
#
loop_
_entity_poly.entity_id
_entity_poly.type
_entity_poly.pdbx_seq_one_letter_code
_entity_poly.pdbx_strand_id
1 'polypeptide(L)'
;MAMRVPEAGAPVMVRDLCKVYRVPEREGGFGASLRSLVHRQYREVRAVDGITFSVEGGEMVGFLGPNGAGKTTTLKMLSGLLYPSSGEVRVLGYQPFRREQAYLRRMTMVMGNKSQLQWDLPAIDFLLLNKVIYRLSETQFRAALDELVALLDLEPLLKKQVRSLSLGERMKCELAAALLYRPDVLFLDEPTLGLDVTAQGRIRRFIADYNRRTGATILLTSHYMADVTALCRRVLVIHHGRLLYDGPLDALSARIAPFKLLRLDIDPSYGDDTAVLQAARRFGRVERMEDGKLTLRVPKDEAPAITARLLAELPVLDLTVEDPPIDAVIEQVFASGVDAQDEPPSGGPVAVAPLAAGVPA
;
A
#
# COMPACT_ATOMS: atom_id res chain seq x y z
N MET A 1 -14.71 14.01 -4.05
CA MET A 1 -13.36 14.36 -4.58
C MET A 1 -13.29 13.78 -5.97
N ALA A 2 -13.18 14.59 -7.00
CA ALA A 2 -13.17 14.13 -8.38
C ALA A 2 -11.98 13.17 -8.58
N MET A 3 -12.20 12.04 -9.27
CA MET A 3 -11.10 11.20 -9.76
C MET A 3 -10.08 12.10 -10.45
N ARG A 4 -8.83 12.01 -10.05
CA ARG A 4 -7.74 12.73 -10.73
C ARG A 4 -7.71 12.25 -12.18
N VAL A 5 -8.08 13.13 -13.10
CA VAL A 5 -8.00 12.83 -14.54
C VAL A 5 -6.52 12.62 -14.84
N PRO A 6 -6.12 11.51 -15.52
CA PRO A 6 -4.73 11.25 -15.85
C PRO A 6 -4.14 12.42 -16.63
N GLU A 7 -3.12 13.08 -16.08
CA GLU A 7 -2.44 14.18 -16.76
C GLU A 7 -1.61 13.65 -17.92
N ALA A 8 -1.68 14.32 -19.06
CA ALA A 8 -0.88 13.99 -20.23
C ALA A 8 0.58 14.30 -19.90
N GLY A 9 1.40 13.24 -19.72
CA GLY A 9 2.82 13.35 -19.36
C GLY A 9 3.23 12.62 -18.09
N ALA A 10 2.29 12.14 -17.26
CA ALA A 10 2.60 11.32 -16.09
C ALA A 10 3.34 10.02 -16.49
N PRO A 11 4.41 9.63 -15.76
CA PRO A 11 5.14 8.40 -16.02
C PRO A 11 4.27 7.14 -16.02
N VAL A 12 3.21 7.09 -15.21
CA VAL A 12 2.24 5.99 -15.21
C VAL A 12 0.85 6.56 -15.43
N MET A 13 0.17 6.06 -16.45
CA MET A 13 -1.20 6.45 -16.76
C MET A 13 -2.05 5.20 -17.03
N VAL A 14 -3.18 5.11 -16.36
CA VAL A 14 -4.13 4.01 -16.42
C VAL A 14 -5.53 4.58 -16.63
N ARG A 15 -6.27 4.08 -17.64
CA ARG A 15 -7.64 4.48 -17.93
C ARG A 15 -8.52 3.26 -18.18
N ASP A 16 -9.57 3.14 -17.40
CA ASP A 16 -10.60 2.09 -17.50
C ASP A 16 -10.01 0.68 -17.66
N LEU A 17 -8.91 0.42 -16.95
CA LEU A 17 -8.13 -0.81 -17.07
C LEU A 17 -8.91 -1.98 -16.50
N CYS A 18 -9.08 -3.03 -17.32
CA CYS A 18 -9.77 -4.26 -16.92
C CYS A 18 -8.90 -5.48 -17.16
N LYS A 19 -9.05 -6.48 -16.28
CA LYS A 19 -8.54 -7.82 -16.48
C LYS A 19 -9.56 -8.87 -16.07
N VAL A 20 -10.00 -9.65 -17.04
CA VAL A 20 -10.92 -10.77 -16.85
C VAL A 20 -10.19 -12.08 -17.14
N TYR A 21 -10.27 -13.02 -16.20
CA TYR A 21 -9.78 -14.38 -16.37
C TYR A 21 -10.95 -15.31 -16.62
N ARG A 22 -10.80 -16.24 -17.57
CA ARG A 22 -11.74 -17.34 -17.80
C ARG A 22 -11.18 -18.57 -17.12
N VAL A 23 -11.79 -18.95 -16.01
CA VAL A 23 -11.37 -20.11 -15.21
C VAL A 23 -12.35 -21.26 -15.51
N PRO A 24 -11.86 -22.45 -15.94
CA PRO A 24 -12.75 -23.59 -16.16
C PRO A 24 -13.34 -24.04 -14.83
N GLU A 25 -14.66 -24.15 -14.76
CA GLU A 25 -15.34 -24.78 -13.62
C GLU A 25 -15.19 -26.28 -13.72
N ARG A 26 -14.61 -26.89 -12.70
CA ARG A 26 -14.52 -28.34 -12.55
C ARG A 26 -15.57 -28.78 -11.56
N GLU A 27 -16.64 -29.43 -12.06
CA GLU A 27 -17.53 -30.19 -11.21
C GLU A 27 -16.81 -31.45 -10.73
N GLY A 28 -16.84 -31.75 -9.42
CA GLY A 28 -16.22 -32.94 -8.85
C GLY A 28 -17.02 -34.19 -9.20
N GLY A 29 -16.37 -35.26 -9.73
CA GLY A 29 -16.97 -36.56 -10.01
C GLY A 29 -16.49 -37.18 -11.34
N PHE A 30 -16.36 -38.49 -11.39
CA PHE A 30 -15.90 -39.24 -12.59
C PHE A 30 -16.75 -38.97 -13.85
N GLY A 31 -18.06 -38.84 -13.72
CA GLY A 31 -18.97 -38.53 -14.82
C GLY A 31 -18.87 -37.09 -15.33
N ALA A 32 -18.53 -36.14 -14.44
CA ALA A 32 -18.30 -34.74 -14.77
C ALA A 32 -17.01 -34.56 -15.58
N SER A 33 -15.98 -35.36 -15.29
CA SER A 33 -14.71 -35.33 -16.02
C SER A 33 -14.84 -35.69 -17.50
N LEU A 34 -15.69 -36.67 -17.84
CA LEU A 34 -15.98 -37.03 -19.26
C LEU A 34 -16.80 -35.95 -19.95
N ARG A 35 -17.79 -35.34 -19.25
CA ARG A 35 -18.62 -34.28 -19.81
C ARG A 35 -17.84 -32.98 -20.04
N SER A 36 -16.85 -32.72 -19.20
CA SER A 36 -15.96 -31.52 -19.30
C SER A 36 -15.00 -31.57 -20.51
N LEU A 37 -14.80 -32.75 -21.13
CA LEU A 37 -14.02 -32.88 -22.37
C LEU A 37 -14.77 -32.31 -23.58
N VAL A 38 -16.11 -32.31 -23.54
CA VAL A 38 -16.97 -31.87 -24.68
C VAL A 38 -17.59 -30.49 -24.40
N HIS A 39 -17.96 -30.18 -23.14
CA HIS A 39 -18.56 -28.90 -22.76
C HIS A 39 -17.82 -28.33 -21.52
N ARG A 40 -16.86 -27.46 -21.75
CA ARG A 40 -16.17 -26.70 -20.67
C ARG A 40 -16.99 -25.48 -20.33
N GLN A 41 -17.52 -25.44 -19.12
CA GLN A 41 -18.07 -24.19 -18.55
C GLN A 41 -16.94 -23.34 -17.99
N TYR A 42 -16.97 -22.05 -18.31
CA TYR A 42 -15.98 -21.10 -17.85
C TYR A 42 -16.67 -20.07 -16.96
N ARG A 43 -16.10 -19.85 -15.79
CA ARG A 43 -16.45 -18.72 -14.93
C ARG A 43 -15.54 -17.56 -15.25
N GLU A 44 -16.12 -16.38 -15.45
CA GLU A 44 -15.34 -15.14 -15.58
C GLU A 44 -15.04 -14.57 -14.20
N VAL A 45 -13.75 -14.33 -13.94
CA VAL A 45 -13.26 -13.67 -12.73
C VAL A 45 -12.66 -12.33 -13.13
N ARG A 46 -13.32 -11.24 -12.73
CA ARG A 46 -12.84 -9.88 -12.96
C ARG A 46 -11.83 -9.52 -11.89
N ALA A 47 -10.54 -9.71 -12.18
CA ALA A 47 -9.46 -9.42 -11.26
C ALA A 47 -9.15 -7.91 -11.16
N VAL A 48 -9.43 -7.17 -12.25
CA VAL A 48 -9.38 -5.69 -12.30
C VAL A 48 -10.58 -5.24 -13.13
N ASP A 49 -11.32 -4.24 -12.64
CA ASP A 49 -12.61 -3.82 -13.17
C ASP A 49 -12.69 -2.29 -13.27
N GLY A 50 -12.20 -1.73 -14.38
CA GLY A 50 -12.35 -0.32 -14.74
C GLY A 50 -11.53 0.66 -13.89
N ILE A 51 -10.32 0.31 -13.46
CA ILE A 51 -9.51 1.24 -12.64
C ILE A 51 -8.88 2.34 -13.49
N THR A 52 -8.91 3.57 -12.96
CA THR A 52 -8.34 4.76 -13.59
C THR A 52 -7.51 5.54 -12.56
N PHE A 53 -6.22 5.78 -12.85
CA PHE A 53 -5.32 6.58 -12.02
C PHE A 53 -4.08 7.02 -12.82
N SER A 54 -3.34 7.99 -12.28
CA SER A 54 -2.00 8.37 -12.79
C SER A 54 -1.02 8.47 -11.62
N VAL A 55 0.28 8.34 -11.92
CA VAL A 55 1.36 8.54 -10.93
C VAL A 55 2.36 9.52 -11.52
N GLU A 56 2.68 10.54 -10.73
CA GLU A 56 3.57 11.62 -11.14
C GLU A 56 5.06 11.22 -11.07
N GLY A 57 5.90 11.99 -11.75
CA GLY A 57 7.36 11.76 -11.76
C GLY A 57 7.96 11.88 -10.36
N GLY A 58 8.75 10.86 -9.96
CA GLY A 58 9.37 10.80 -8.64
C GLY A 58 8.43 10.49 -7.48
N GLU A 59 7.12 10.35 -7.76
CA GLU A 59 6.14 10.01 -6.73
C GLU A 59 6.30 8.56 -6.24
N MET A 60 6.10 8.35 -4.94
CA MET A 60 6.03 7.02 -4.34
C MET A 60 4.61 6.77 -3.84
N VAL A 61 3.91 5.82 -4.48
CA VAL A 61 2.49 5.55 -4.26
C VAL A 61 2.31 4.15 -3.70
N GLY A 62 1.58 4.05 -2.57
CA GLY A 62 1.17 2.78 -1.97
C GLY A 62 -0.08 2.23 -2.66
N PHE A 63 -0.04 0.96 -3.08
CA PHE A 63 -1.18 0.28 -3.68
C PHE A 63 -1.73 -0.74 -2.68
N LEU A 64 -2.83 -0.41 -2.02
CA LEU A 64 -3.39 -1.12 -0.88
C LEU A 64 -4.62 -1.92 -1.25
N GLY A 65 -4.86 -3.01 -0.55
CA GLY A 65 -6.04 -3.85 -0.73
C GLY A 65 -5.83 -5.25 -0.16
N PRO A 66 -6.88 -6.02 0.10
CA PRO A 66 -6.79 -7.39 0.57
C PRO A 66 -6.18 -8.32 -0.49
N ASN A 67 -5.91 -9.56 -0.10
CA ASN A 67 -5.47 -10.59 -1.03
C ASN A 67 -6.56 -10.83 -2.08
N GLY A 68 -6.14 -10.92 -3.36
CA GLY A 68 -7.09 -11.07 -4.47
C GLY A 68 -7.75 -9.77 -4.94
N ALA A 69 -7.45 -8.61 -4.33
CA ALA A 69 -8.03 -7.33 -4.74
C ALA A 69 -7.63 -6.85 -6.15
N GLY A 70 -6.58 -7.43 -6.75
CA GLY A 70 -6.11 -7.05 -8.08
C GLY A 70 -4.76 -6.33 -8.12
N LYS A 71 -4.11 -6.09 -6.98
CA LYS A 71 -2.82 -5.36 -6.89
C LYS A 71 -1.73 -5.91 -7.81
N THR A 72 -1.30 -7.15 -7.55
CA THR A 72 -0.27 -7.84 -8.37
C THR A 72 -0.69 -7.96 -9.84
N THR A 73 -1.98 -8.17 -10.12
CA THR A 73 -2.50 -8.23 -11.49
C THR A 73 -2.30 -6.90 -12.19
N THR A 74 -2.58 -5.78 -11.52
CA THR A 74 -2.35 -4.43 -12.04
C THR A 74 -0.87 -4.20 -12.30
N LEU A 75 0.02 -4.45 -11.31
CA LEU A 75 1.46 -4.29 -11.49
C LEU A 75 2.01 -5.13 -12.66
N LYS A 76 1.51 -6.34 -12.85
CA LYS A 76 1.87 -7.18 -14.02
C LYS A 76 1.42 -6.61 -15.35
N MET A 77 0.29 -5.92 -15.40
CA MET A 77 -0.13 -5.19 -16.62
C MET A 77 0.73 -3.97 -16.86
N LEU A 78 1.07 -3.22 -15.82
CA LEU A 78 1.97 -2.08 -15.92
C LEU A 78 3.40 -2.47 -16.31
N SER A 79 3.88 -3.64 -15.90
CA SER A 79 5.21 -4.15 -16.25
C SER A 79 5.27 -4.85 -17.62
N GLY A 80 4.13 -5.07 -18.29
CA GLY A 80 4.06 -5.79 -19.56
C GLY A 80 4.20 -7.31 -19.43
N LEU A 81 4.06 -7.85 -18.21
CA LEU A 81 4.00 -9.29 -17.95
C LEU A 81 2.62 -9.89 -18.21
N LEU A 82 1.59 -9.04 -18.27
CA LEU A 82 0.22 -9.44 -18.46
C LEU A 82 -0.49 -8.48 -19.43
N TYR A 83 -1.27 -9.03 -20.34
CA TYR A 83 -2.12 -8.25 -21.25
C TYR A 83 -3.41 -7.81 -20.54
N PRO A 84 -3.83 -6.54 -20.64
CA PRO A 84 -5.16 -6.13 -20.21
C PRO A 84 -6.25 -6.79 -21.07
N SER A 85 -7.45 -6.95 -20.53
CA SER A 85 -8.62 -7.38 -21.28
C SER A 85 -9.27 -6.20 -22.02
N SER A 86 -9.24 -5.01 -21.42
CA SER A 86 -9.66 -3.74 -22.02
C SER A 86 -9.05 -2.55 -21.24
N GLY A 87 -9.28 -1.34 -21.72
CA GLY A 87 -8.71 -0.12 -21.16
C GLY A 87 -7.36 0.24 -21.73
N GLU A 88 -6.82 1.36 -21.27
CA GLU A 88 -5.54 1.89 -21.71
C GLU A 88 -4.54 1.93 -20.56
N VAL A 89 -3.30 1.53 -20.85
CA VAL A 89 -2.17 1.69 -19.93
C VAL A 89 -0.96 2.23 -20.69
N ARG A 90 -0.34 3.27 -20.11
CA ARG A 90 0.93 3.83 -20.56
C ARG A 90 1.89 3.96 -19.40
N VAL A 91 3.12 3.55 -19.63
CA VAL A 91 4.22 3.74 -18.68
C VAL A 91 5.37 4.38 -19.44
N LEU A 92 5.84 5.54 -18.99
CA LEU A 92 6.85 6.36 -19.68
C LEU A 92 6.49 6.65 -21.17
N GLY A 93 5.19 6.77 -21.46
CA GLY A 93 4.66 6.95 -22.81
C GLY A 93 4.51 5.67 -23.63
N TYR A 94 5.09 4.55 -23.19
CA TYR A 94 5.02 3.25 -23.86
C TYR A 94 3.77 2.45 -23.47
N GLN A 95 3.35 1.56 -24.37
CA GLN A 95 2.36 0.51 -24.05
C GLN A 95 3.10 -0.72 -23.50
N PRO A 96 2.99 -1.06 -22.20
CA PRO A 96 3.84 -2.07 -21.56
C PRO A 96 3.81 -3.45 -22.24
N PHE A 97 2.65 -3.88 -22.71
CA PHE A 97 2.47 -5.18 -23.35
C PHE A 97 3.18 -5.33 -24.70
N ARG A 98 3.60 -4.23 -25.35
CA ARG A 98 4.44 -4.29 -26.55
C ARG A 98 5.88 -4.68 -26.24
N ARG A 99 6.28 -4.60 -24.96
CA ARG A 99 7.59 -5.02 -24.46
C ARG A 99 8.75 -4.43 -25.27
N GLU A 100 8.59 -3.17 -25.66
CA GLU A 100 9.66 -2.45 -26.38
C GLU A 100 10.94 -2.40 -25.53
N GLN A 101 12.10 -2.65 -26.15
CA GLN A 101 13.37 -2.66 -25.40
C GLN A 101 13.67 -1.33 -24.70
N ALA A 102 13.29 -0.21 -25.31
CA ALA A 102 13.42 1.12 -24.73
C ALA A 102 12.64 1.25 -23.41
N TYR A 103 11.43 0.67 -23.35
CA TYR A 103 10.63 0.60 -22.15
C TYR A 103 11.25 -0.33 -21.10
N LEU A 104 11.60 -1.57 -21.47
CA LEU A 104 12.11 -2.58 -20.54
C LEU A 104 13.42 -2.17 -19.87
N ARG A 105 14.19 -1.26 -20.48
CA ARG A 105 15.42 -0.70 -19.87
C ARG A 105 15.17 0.43 -18.88
N ARG A 106 13.96 0.97 -18.84
CA ARG A 106 13.59 2.10 -17.99
C ARG A 106 12.64 1.75 -16.86
N MET A 107 12.23 0.49 -16.79
CA MET A 107 11.36 0.00 -15.73
C MET A 107 11.93 -1.25 -15.09
N THR A 108 11.53 -1.51 -13.85
CA THR A 108 11.78 -2.78 -13.16
C THR A 108 10.55 -3.24 -12.40
N MET A 109 10.45 -4.56 -12.16
CA MET A 109 9.47 -5.14 -11.25
C MET A 109 10.15 -6.13 -10.32
N VAL A 110 10.04 -5.89 -9.01
CA VAL A 110 10.51 -6.79 -7.95
C VAL A 110 9.30 -7.41 -7.27
N MET A 111 9.31 -8.73 -7.09
CA MET A 111 8.25 -9.49 -6.43
C MET A 111 8.81 -10.22 -5.20
N GLY A 112 8.32 -9.90 -4.00
CA GLY A 112 8.82 -10.49 -2.75
C GLY A 112 8.68 -12.01 -2.66
N ASN A 113 7.70 -12.58 -3.38
CA ASN A 113 7.43 -14.02 -3.41
C ASN A 113 8.13 -14.78 -4.55
N LYS A 114 8.91 -14.09 -5.41
CA LYS A 114 9.61 -14.70 -6.55
C LYS A 114 11.01 -14.15 -6.66
N SER A 115 12.00 -15.04 -6.67
CA SER A 115 13.38 -14.67 -6.94
C SER A 115 13.65 -14.60 -8.44
N GLN A 116 14.37 -13.57 -8.85
CA GLN A 116 14.94 -13.43 -10.18
C GLN A 116 16.37 -14.00 -10.23
N LEU A 117 17.01 -14.13 -9.05
CA LEU A 117 18.37 -14.63 -8.92
C LEU A 117 18.43 -16.16 -9.12
N GLN A 118 19.48 -16.61 -9.79
CA GLN A 118 19.77 -18.03 -9.97
C GLN A 118 20.37 -18.62 -8.68
N TRP A 119 19.75 -19.69 -8.18
CA TRP A 119 20.04 -20.28 -6.87
C TRP A 119 21.49 -20.75 -6.71
N ASP A 120 22.07 -21.31 -7.76
CA ASP A 120 23.40 -21.92 -7.70
C ASP A 120 24.54 -20.96 -8.07
N LEU A 121 24.21 -19.75 -8.51
CA LEU A 121 25.19 -18.73 -8.86
C LEU A 121 25.46 -17.78 -7.70
N PRO A 122 26.69 -17.24 -7.58
CA PRO A 122 26.96 -16.08 -6.74
C PRO A 122 26.16 -14.87 -7.19
N ALA A 123 25.76 -14.00 -6.24
CA ALA A 123 25.00 -12.81 -6.55
C ALA A 123 25.73 -11.89 -7.57
N ILE A 124 27.05 -11.79 -7.50
CA ILE A 124 27.86 -10.98 -8.42
C ILE A 124 27.72 -11.44 -9.87
N ASP A 125 27.62 -12.75 -10.13
CA ASP A 125 27.52 -13.27 -11.50
C ASP A 125 26.20 -12.86 -12.15
N PHE A 126 25.13 -12.79 -11.35
CA PHE A 126 23.85 -12.29 -11.83
C PHE A 126 23.89 -10.79 -12.12
N LEU A 127 24.60 -10.00 -11.32
CA LEU A 127 24.81 -8.57 -11.59
C LEU A 127 25.62 -8.36 -12.87
N LEU A 128 26.66 -9.20 -13.12
CA LEU A 128 27.42 -9.19 -14.36
C LEU A 128 26.56 -9.59 -15.56
N LEU A 129 25.67 -10.56 -15.41
CA LEU A 129 24.69 -10.91 -16.44
C LEU A 129 23.79 -9.72 -16.79
N ASN A 130 23.26 -9.02 -15.77
CA ASN A 130 22.46 -7.81 -15.97
C ASN A 130 23.24 -6.69 -16.66
N LYS A 131 24.52 -6.51 -16.36
CA LYS A 131 25.39 -5.58 -17.10
C LYS A 131 25.34 -5.85 -18.62
N VAL A 132 25.41 -7.13 -19.01
CA VAL A 132 25.37 -7.52 -20.43
C VAL A 132 23.99 -7.31 -21.04
N ILE A 133 22.93 -7.78 -20.34
CA ILE A 133 21.53 -7.66 -20.79
C ILE A 133 21.14 -6.20 -21.01
N TYR A 134 21.46 -5.34 -20.05
CA TYR A 134 21.13 -3.92 -20.11
C TYR A 134 22.17 -3.07 -20.84
N ARG A 135 23.25 -3.69 -21.35
CA ARG A 135 24.35 -3.06 -22.13
C ARG A 135 24.99 -1.89 -21.39
N LEU A 136 25.30 -2.09 -20.10
CA LEU A 136 25.98 -1.08 -19.30
C LEU A 136 27.48 -1.06 -19.66
N SER A 137 28.02 0.14 -19.79
CA SER A 137 29.49 0.31 -19.91
C SER A 137 30.15 -0.12 -18.59
N GLU A 138 31.48 -0.39 -18.65
CA GLU A 138 32.23 -0.72 -17.44
C GLU A 138 32.13 0.36 -16.36
N THR A 139 32.21 1.62 -16.78
CA THR A 139 32.12 2.77 -15.87
C THR A 139 30.74 2.91 -15.24
N GLN A 140 29.66 2.73 -16.02
CA GLN A 140 28.29 2.74 -15.50
C GLN A 140 28.04 1.60 -14.51
N PHE A 141 28.50 0.39 -14.88
CA PHE A 141 28.35 -0.78 -14.03
C PHE A 141 29.05 -0.61 -12.69
N ARG A 142 30.35 -0.21 -12.71
CA ARG A 142 31.12 -0.02 -11.47
C ARG A 142 30.50 1.05 -10.60
N ALA A 143 30.18 2.22 -11.14
CA ALA A 143 29.56 3.30 -10.38
C ALA A 143 28.23 2.89 -9.74
N ALA A 144 27.36 2.16 -10.46
CA ALA A 144 26.10 1.65 -9.92
C ALA A 144 26.33 0.53 -8.87
N LEU A 145 27.27 -0.38 -9.14
CA LEU A 145 27.60 -1.46 -8.21
C LEU A 145 28.16 -0.92 -6.90
N ASP A 146 29.12 -0.01 -6.94
CA ASP A 146 29.74 0.58 -5.75
C ASP A 146 28.70 1.31 -4.89
N GLU A 147 27.80 2.07 -5.53
CA GLU A 147 26.69 2.74 -4.85
C GLU A 147 25.75 1.73 -4.17
N LEU A 148 25.31 0.68 -4.87
CA LEU A 148 24.39 -0.31 -4.34
C LEU A 148 25.03 -1.19 -3.27
N VAL A 149 26.33 -1.52 -3.42
CA VAL A 149 27.10 -2.24 -2.39
C VAL A 149 27.14 -1.45 -1.09
N ALA A 150 27.43 -0.15 -1.16
CA ALA A 150 27.48 0.71 0.02
C ALA A 150 26.09 0.90 0.66
N LEU A 151 25.02 1.07 -0.15
CA LEU A 151 23.66 1.33 0.36
C LEU A 151 23.00 0.09 0.99
N LEU A 152 23.30 -1.10 0.49
CA LEU A 152 22.67 -2.36 0.89
C LEU A 152 23.59 -3.27 1.73
N ASP A 153 24.84 -2.86 2.00
CA ASP A 153 25.87 -3.68 2.65
C ASP A 153 26.05 -5.04 1.94
N LEU A 154 26.33 -5.00 0.63
CA LEU A 154 26.37 -6.23 -0.18
C LEU A 154 27.73 -6.90 -0.23
N GLU A 155 28.82 -6.25 0.15
CA GLU A 155 30.17 -6.77 -0.01
C GLU A 155 30.35 -8.21 0.48
N PRO A 156 29.87 -8.58 1.70
CA PRO A 156 30.00 -9.96 2.21
C PRO A 156 29.07 -10.96 1.48
N LEU A 157 28.12 -10.48 0.66
CA LEU A 157 27.09 -11.29 0.00
C LEU A 157 27.43 -11.62 -1.45
N LEU A 158 28.17 -10.73 -2.12
CA LEU A 158 28.40 -10.79 -3.58
C LEU A 158 28.94 -12.14 -4.07
N LYS A 159 29.86 -12.75 -3.32
CA LYS A 159 30.51 -14.02 -3.67
C LYS A 159 29.79 -15.26 -3.15
N LYS A 160 28.75 -15.09 -2.31
CA LYS A 160 27.96 -16.21 -1.81
C LYS A 160 26.97 -16.68 -2.86
N GLN A 161 26.76 -17.99 -2.94
CA GLN A 161 25.68 -18.56 -3.75
C GLN A 161 24.31 -18.11 -3.20
N VAL A 162 23.39 -17.77 -4.08
CA VAL A 162 22.06 -17.25 -3.72
C VAL A 162 21.30 -18.18 -2.76
N ARG A 163 21.45 -19.51 -2.93
CA ARG A 163 20.82 -20.51 -2.06
C ARG A 163 21.30 -20.48 -0.60
N SER A 164 22.50 -19.92 -0.34
CA SER A 164 23.06 -19.79 1.02
C SER A 164 22.71 -18.47 1.71
N LEU A 165 22.03 -17.58 1.01
CA LEU A 165 21.60 -16.30 1.55
C LEU A 165 20.29 -16.45 2.35
N SER A 166 20.19 -15.74 3.46
CA SER A 166 18.91 -15.53 4.15
C SER A 166 17.92 -14.80 3.22
N LEU A 167 16.64 -14.83 3.56
CA LEU A 167 15.61 -14.16 2.76
C LEU A 167 15.88 -12.65 2.64
N GLY A 168 16.31 -11.99 3.74
CA GLY A 168 16.67 -10.58 3.74
C GLY A 168 17.92 -10.26 2.92
N GLU A 169 18.98 -11.10 3.03
CA GLU A 169 20.18 -10.97 2.19
C GLU A 169 19.87 -11.16 0.71
N ARG A 170 19.01 -12.14 0.39
CA ARG A 170 18.56 -12.37 -0.98
C ARG A 170 17.78 -11.17 -1.52
N MET A 171 16.85 -10.60 -0.74
CA MET A 171 16.10 -9.42 -1.16
C MET A 171 17.01 -8.22 -1.44
N LYS A 172 18.07 -8.01 -0.66
CA LYS A 172 19.06 -6.98 -0.95
C LYS A 172 19.73 -7.19 -2.31
N CYS A 173 20.11 -8.43 -2.63
CA CYS A 173 20.71 -8.77 -3.93
C CYS A 173 19.67 -8.64 -5.08
N GLU A 174 18.42 -8.99 -4.86
CA GLU A 174 17.31 -8.77 -5.81
C GLU A 174 17.14 -7.28 -6.14
N LEU A 175 17.09 -6.43 -5.11
CA LEU A 175 16.98 -4.99 -5.31
C LEU A 175 18.21 -4.44 -6.03
N ALA A 176 19.41 -4.88 -5.68
CA ALA A 176 20.62 -4.47 -6.38
C ALA A 176 20.56 -4.85 -7.87
N ALA A 177 20.14 -6.07 -8.17
CA ALA A 177 20.00 -6.52 -9.56
C ALA A 177 18.94 -5.71 -10.33
N ALA A 178 17.83 -5.39 -9.69
CA ALA A 178 16.74 -4.62 -10.27
C ALA A 178 17.09 -3.14 -10.50
N LEU A 179 18.01 -2.58 -9.72
CA LEU A 179 18.34 -1.15 -9.73
C LEU A 179 19.67 -0.83 -10.42
N LEU A 180 20.43 -1.86 -10.79
CA LEU A 180 21.76 -1.73 -11.41
C LEU A 180 21.79 -0.85 -12.66
N TYR A 181 20.71 -0.89 -13.44
CA TYR A 181 20.57 -0.11 -14.69
C TYR A 181 19.78 1.19 -14.53
N ARG A 182 19.51 1.60 -13.27
CA ARG A 182 18.85 2.85 -12.89
C ARG A 182 17.52 3.08 -13.61
N PRO A 183 16.52 2.23 -13.38
CA PRO A 183 15.21 2.39 -13.98
C PRO A 183 14.50 3.66 -13.49
N ASP A 184 13.70 4.28 -14.38
CA ASP A 184 12.89 5.47 -14.07
C ASP A 184 11.61 5.11 -13.30
N VAL A 185 11.09 3.88 -13.49
CA VAL A 185 9.85 3.40 -12.83
C VAL A 185 10.11 2.05 -12.17
N LEU A 186 9.73 1.94 -10.90
CA LEU A 186 9.83 0.72 -10.08
C LEU A 186 8.44 0.23 -9.69
N PHE A 187 8.16 -1.04 -9.95
CA PHE A 187 7.02 -1.77 -9.42
C PHE A 187 7.51 -2.74 -8.36
N LEU A 188 7.17 -2.49 -7.10
CA LEU A 188 7.60 -3.28 -5.96
C LEU A 188 6.39 -4.03 -5.38
N ASP A 189 6.30 -5.33 -5.64
CA ASP A 189 5.19 -6.17 -5.18
C ASP A 189 5.63 -6.92 -3.91
N GLU A 190 5.25 -6.37 -2.75
CA GLU A 190 5.53 -6.89 -1.42
C GLU A 190 7.04 -7.12 -1.14
N PRO A 191 7.90 -6.10 -1.31
CA PRO A 191 9.36 -6.26 -1.24
C PRO A 191 9.88 -6.62 0.16
N THR A 192 9.06 -6.52 1.20
CA THR A 192 9.41 -6.81 2.60
C THR A 192 8.77 -8.09 3.13
N LEU A 193 8.03 -8.82 2.26
CA LEU A 193 7.30 -10.02 2.65
C LEU A 193 8.24 -11.10 3.22
N GLY A 194 7.89 -11.59 4.41
CA GLY A 194 8.63 -12.67 5.07
C GLY A 194 9.97 -12.25 5.68
N LEU A 195 10.32 -10.96 5.66
CA LEU A 195 11.52 -10.45 6.31
C LEU A 195 11.26 -10.17 7.79
N ASP A 196 12.31 -10.28 8.60
CA ASP A 196 12.27 -9.80 9.97
C ASP A 196 12.19 -8.27 10.05
N VAL A 197 11.79 -7.73 11.22
CA VAL A 197 11.54 -6.29 11.43
C VAL A 197 12.77 -5.44 11.10
N THR A 198 13.97 -5.95 11.41
CA THR A 198 15.24 -5.25 11.15
C THR A 198 15.52 -5.18 9.66
N ALA A 199 15.36 -6.29 8.94
CA ALA A 199 15.53 -6.35 7.50
C ALA A 199 14.49 -5.47 6.77
N GLN A 200 13.21 -5.51 7.19
CA GLN A 200 12.17 -4.63 6.67
C GLN A 200 12.56 -3.15 6.83
N GLY A 201 13.02 -2.75 8.02
CA GLY A 201 13.46 -1.37 8.27
C GLY A 201 14.63 -0.93 7.39
N ARG A 202 15.58 -1.83 7.10
CA ARG A 202 16.69 -1.55 6.16
C ARG A 202 16.20 -1.38 4.73
N ILE A 203 15.34 -2.25 4.25
CA ILE A 203 14.76 -2.17 2.90
C ILE A 203 13.94 -0.89 2.73
N ARG A 204 13.11 -0.53 3.72
CA ARG A 204 12.37 0.75 3.70
C ARG A 204 13.29 1.95 3.55
N ARG A 205 14.31 2.05 4.41
CA ARG A 205 15.27 3.15 4.33
C ARG A 205 15.96 3.21 2.98
N PHE A 206 16.39 2.06 2.48
CA PHE A 206 17.01 1.96 1.17
C PHE A 206 16.09 2.46 0.04
N ILE A 207 14.81 2.02 -0.01
CA ILE A 207 13.84 2.46 -1.03
C ILE A 207 13.62 3.98 -0.95
N ALA A 208 13.47 4.53 0.25
CA ALA A 208 13.30 5.97 0.45
C ALA A 208 14.53 6.76 -0.02
N ASP A 209 15.74 6.29 0.31
CA ASP A 209 17.00 6.93 -0.08
C ASP A 209 17.21 6.85 -1.59
N TYR A 210 16.91 5.71 -2.20
CA TYR A 210 17.00 5.53 -3.64
C TYR A 210 16.06 6.49 -4.39
N ASN A 211 14.78 6.55 -4.00
CA ASN A 211 13.82 7.49 -4.62
C ASN A 211 14.29 8.95 -4.49
N ARG A 212 14.76 9.37 -3.31
CA ARG A 212 15.27 10.75 -3.10
C ARG A 212 16.48 11.10 -3.97
N ARG A 213 17.38 10.14 -4.21
CA ARG A 213 18.61 10.33 -5.00
C ARG A 213 18.36 10.33 -6.49
N THR A 214 17.46 9.46 -6.94
CA THR A 214 17.27 9.21 -8.39
C THR A 214 16.04 9.89 -8.96
N GLY A 215 15.06 10.24 -8.12
CA GLY A 215 13.77 10.73 -8.59
C GLY A 215 12.92 9.65 -9.29
N ALA A 216 13.24 8.37 -9.10
CA ALA A 216 12.49 7.27 -9.71
C ALA A 216 11.05 7.21 -9.19
N THR A 217 10.10 6.97 -10.08
CA THR A 217 8.68 6.79 -9.74
C THR A 217 8.45 5.38 -9.20
N ILE A 218 7.78 5.22 -8.07
CA ILE A 218 7.61 3.93 -7.40
C ILE A 218 6.14 3.63 -7.13
N LEU A 219 5.66 2.47 -7.60
CA LEU A 219 4.41 1.84 -7.12
C LEU A 219 4.78 0.67 -6.22
N LEU A 220 4.32 0.74 -4.97
CA LEU A 220 4.62 -0.24 -3.92
C LEU A 220 3.33 -0.92 -3.46
N THR A 221 3.27 -2.26 -3.48
CA THR A 221 2.29 -3.00 -2.68
C THR A 221 2.93 -3.50 -1.40
N SER A 222 2.20 -3.45 -0.30
CA SER A 222 2.63 -4.07 0.95
C SER A 222 1.42 -4.52 1.78
N HIS A 223 1.61 -5.60 2.52
CA HIS A 223 0.70 -6.03 3.59
C HIS A 223 1.06 -5.38 4.93
N TYR A 224 2.25 -4.81 5.03
CA TYR A 224 2.72 -4.14 6.24
C TYR A 224 2.46 -2.65 6.13
N MET A 225 1.51 -2.13 6.92
CA MET A 225 1.20 -0.70 6.90
C MET A 225 2.39 0.18 7.28
N ALA A 226 3.31 -0.34 8.09
CA ALA A 226 4.56 0.35 8.40
C ALA A 226 5.40 0.68 7.16
N ASP A 227 5.33 -0.12 6.09
CA ASP A 227 6.01 0.19 4.83
C ASP A 227 5.33 1.36 4.12
N VAL A 228 4.00 1.31 4.05
CA VAL A 228 3.21 2.34 3.38
C VAL A 228 3.31 3.68 4.07
N THR A 229 3.16 3.71 5.39
CA THR A 229 3.29 4.93 6.21
C THR A 229 4.68 5.56 6.13
N ALA A 230 5.73 4.72 6.09
CA ALA A 230 7.10 5.22 6.03
C ALA A 230 7.50 5.72 4.64
N LEU A 231 6.90 5.18 3.58
CA LEU A 231 7.33 5.41 2.21
C LEU A 231 6.37 6.26 1.38
N CYS A 232 5.05 6.11 1.58
CA CYS A 232 4.06 6.64 0.66
C CYS A 232 3.22 7.76 1.29
N ARG A 233 3.19 8.93 0.65
CA ARG A 233 2.28 10.02 1.04
C ARG A 233 0.90 9.87 0.42
N ARG A 234 0.81 9.19 -0.73
CA ARG A 234 -0.42 8.92 -1.46
C ARG A 234 -0.64 7.42 -1.58
N VAL A 235 -1.89 7.02 -1.48
CA VAL A 235 -2.31 5.62 -1.59
C VAL A 235 -3.45 5.45 -2.57
N LEU A 236 -3.42 4.32 -3.27
CA LEU A 236 -4.50 3.79 -4.08
C LEU A 236 -5.08 2.60 -3.33
N VAL A 237 -6.34 2.65 -2.93
CA VAL A 237 -7.01 1.54 -2.25
C VAL A 237 -7.88 0.80 -3.26
N ILE A 238 -7.59 -0.49 -3.46
CA ILE A 238 -8.32 -1.36 -4.38
C ILE A 238 -9.04 -2.48 -3.63
N HIS A 239 -10.28 -2.75 -4.01
CA HIS A 239 -11.09 -3.84 -3.47
C HIS A 239 -11.93 -4.46 -4.58
N HIS A 240 -11.97 -5.79 -4.66
CA HIS A 240 -12.67 -6.52 -5.72
C HIS A 240 -12.40 -6.01 -7.14
N GLY A 241 -11.16 -5.63 -7.42
CA GLY A 241 -10.74 -5.13 -8.72
C GLY A 241 -11.07 -3.66 -9.00
N ARG A 242 -11.74 -2.95 -8.10
CA ARG A 242 -12.13 -1.54 -8.24
C ARG A 242 -11.33 -0.62 -7.34
N LEU A 243 -11.07 0.58 -7.81
CA LEU A 243 -10.41 1.61 -7.04
C LEU A 243 -11.42 2.31 -6.12
N LEU A 244 -11.25 2.17 -4.80
CA LEU A 244 -12.10 2.80 -3.80
C LEU A 244 -11.61 4.18 -3.38
N TYR A 245 -10.28 4.38 -3.39
CA TYR A 245 -9.67 5.63 -2.96
C TYR A 245 -8.38 5.92 -3.74
N ASP A 246 -8.17 7.17 -4.06
CA ASP A 246 -6.94 7.72 -4.61
C ASP A 246 -6.66 9.07 -3.96
N GLY A 247 -5.65 9.16 -3.12
CA GLY A 247 -5.32 10.40 -2.43
C GLY A 247 -4.30 10.25 -1.30
N PRO A 248 -4.07 11.35 -0.54
CA PRO A 248 -3.15 11.36 0.59
C PRO A 248 -3.55 10.36 1.68
N LEU A 249 -2.56 9.65 2.23
CA LEU A 249 -2.78 8.68 3.31
C LEU A 249 -3.41 9.33 4.56
N ASP A 250 -2.95 10.53 4.92
CA ASP A 250 -3.47 11.27 6.07
C ASP A 250 -4.94 11.66 5.90
N ALA A 251 -5.35 12.02 4.67
CA ALA A 251 -6.73 12.35 4.37
C ALA A 251 -7.65 11.11 4.45
N LEU A 252 -7.14 9.93 4.05
CA LEU A 252 -7.86 8.66 4.22
C LEU A 252 -8.12 8.38 5.70
N SER A 253 -7.09 8.49 6.54
CA SER A 253 -7.19 8.30 7.98
C SER A 253 -8.19 9.27 8.62
N ALA A 254 -8.10 10.55 8.29
CA ALA A 254 -9.00 11.57 8.86
C ALA A 254 -10.47 11.36 8.47
N ARG A 255 -10.73 10.85 7.26
CA ARG A 255 -12.08 10.61 6.75
C ARG A 255 -12.75 9.39 7.37
N ILE A 256 -12.01 8.31 7.54
CA ILE A 256 -12.57 7.00 7.96
C ILE A 256 -12.54 6.84 9.46
N ALA A 257 -11.56 7.43 10.11
CA ALA A 257 -11.38 7.36 11.54
C ALA A 257 -11.30 8.79 12.15
N PRO A 258 -12.41 9.55 12.17
CA PRO A 258 -12.45 10.89 12.79
C PRO A 258 -12.46 10.79 14.32
N PHE A 259 -11.63 9.90 14.88
CA PHE A 259 -11.53 9.65 16.31
C PHE A 259 -10.08 9.45 16.75
N LYS A 260 -9.85 9.60 18.06
CA LYS A 260 -8.61 9.25 18.76
C LYS A 260 -8.84 8.07 19.68
N LEU A 261 -7.77 7.32 19.92
CA LEU A 261 -7.73 6.32 20.97
C LEU A 261 -6.99 6.90 22.18
N LEU A 262 -7.68 6.94 23.31
CA LEU A 262 -7.09 7.25 24.62
C LEU A 262 -6.76 5.93 25.29
N ARG A 263 -5.48 5.68 25.54
CA ARG A 263 -5.04 4.54 26.36
C ARG A 263 -4.67 5.04 27.73
N LEU A 264 -5.32 4.50 28.75
CA LEU A 264 -5.16 4.91 30.12
C LEU A 264 -4.73 3.71 30.96
N ASP A 265 -3.73 3.91 31.79
CA ASP A 265 -3.38 3.00 32.87
C ASP A 265 -4.09 3.50 34.14
N ILE A 266 -5.02 2.72 34.68
CA ILE A 266 -5.83 3.07 35.84
C ILE A 266 -5.16 2.55 37.11
N ASP A 267 -5.18 3.34 38.20
CA ASP A 267 -4.62 2.95 39.47
C ASP A 267 -5.41 1.72 40.04
N PRO A 268 -4.74 0.57 40.26
CA PRO A 268 -5.37 -0.63 40.74
C PRO A 268 -6.01 -0.47 42.17
N SER A 269 -5.59 0.53 42.92
CA SER A 269 -6.10 0.80 44.27
C SER A 269 -7.49 1.44 44.28
N TYR A 270 -7.97 1.90 43.11
CA TYR A 270 -9.25 2.64 43.03
C TYR A 270 -10.50 1.76 43.12
N GLY A 271 -10.40 0.44 43.03
CA GLY A 271 -11.52 -0.47 43.22
C GLY A 271 -11.94 -1.23 41.96
N ASP A 272 -13.22 -1.58 41.86
CA ASP A 272 -13.76 -2.47 40.83
C ASP A 272 -13.69 -1.86 39.42
N ASP A 273 -13.13 -2.60 38.48
CA ASP A 273 -13.10 -2.28 37.05
C ASP A 273 -14.48 -1.87 36.50
N THR A 274 -15.56 -2.38 37.11
CA THR A 274 -16.93 -2.07 36.69
C THR A 274 -17.29 -0.59 36.93
N ALA A 275 -16.83 0.01 38.02
CA ALA A 275 -17.05 1.42 38.32
C ALA A 275 -16.28 2.33 37.35
N VAL A 276 -15.02 1.96 37.05
CA VAL A 276 -14.19 2.67 36.06
C VAL A 276 -14.83 2.61 34.69
N LEU A 277 -15.31 1.44 34.26
CA LEU A 277 -15.99 1.25 32.98
C LEU A 277 -17.27 2.11 32.85
N GLN A 278 -18.08 2.19 33.91
CA GLN A 278 -19.28 3.03 33.91
C GLN A 278 -18.96 4.51 33.83
N ALA A 279 -17.95 4.95 34.55
CA ALA A 279 -17.47 6.33 34.47
C ALA A 279 -16.88 6.65 33.10
N ALA A 280 -16.05 5.77 32.53
CA ALA A 280 -15.40 5.92 31.28
C ALA A 280 -16.38 6.03 30.08
N ARG A 281 -17.49 5.31 30.10
CA ARG A 281 -18.54 5.35 29.06
C ARG A 281 -19.16 6.74 28.86
N ARG A 282 -19.04 7.64 29.83
CA ARG A 282 -19.52 9.04 29.71
C ARG A 282 -18.61 9.89 28.84
N PHE A 283 -17.38 9.47 28.65
CA PHE A 283 -16.37 10.19 27.91
C PHE A 283 -16.19 9.69 26.46
N GLY A 284 -16.56 8.45 26.20
CA GLY A 284 -16.42 7.87 24.89
C GLY A 284 -16.80 6.40 24.83
N ARG A 285 -16.59 5.77 23.70
CA ARG A 285 -16.82 4.35 23.52
C ARG A 285 -15.65 3.56 24.06
N VAL A 286 -15.90 2.68 25.02
CA VAL A 286 -14.91 1.72 25.52
C VAL A 286 -14.65 0.67 24.45
N GLU A 287 -13.40 0.58 23.97
CA GLU A 287 -12.96 -0.45 23.03
C GLU A 287 -12.41 -1.69 23.77
N ARG A 288 -11.66 -1.48 24.84
CA ARG A 288 -11.02 -2.54 25.61
C ARG A 288 -10.79 -2.11 27.06
N MET A 289 -10.95 -3.05 27.99
CA MET A 289 -10.52 -2.93 29.39
C MET A 289 -9.94 -4.26 29.82
N GLU A 290 -8.65 -4.30 30.15
CA GLU A 290 -7.93 -5.48 30.59
C GLU A 290 -6.80 -5.07 31.52
N ASP A 291 -6.65 -5.75 32.65
CA ASP A 291 -5.53 -5.58 33.60
C ASP A 291 -5.27 -4.11 33.98
N GLY A 292 -6.33 -3.33 34.25
CA GLY A 292 -6.22 -1.91 34.58
C GLY A 292 -5.92 -0.99 33.40
N LYS A 293 -5.82 -1.53 32.18
CA LYS A 293 -5.61 -0.75 30.95
C LYS A 293 -6.93 -0.55 30.22
N LEU A 294 -7.32 0.71 30.13
CA LEU A 294 -8.53 1.16 29.45
C LEU A 294 -8.21 1.80 28.11
N THR A 295 -8.86 1.36 27.05
CA THR A 295 -8.80 2.03 25.73
C THR A 295 -10.17 2.61 25.41
N LEU A 296 -10.20 3.94 25.20
CA LEU A 296 -11.39 4.70 24.85
C LEU A 296 -11.26 5.28 23.45
N ARG A 297 -12.33 5.18 22.69
CA ARG A 297 -12.50 5.86 21.40
C ARG A 297 -13.27 7.16 21.63
N VAL A 298 -12.67 8.29 21.24
CA VAL A 298 -13.25 9.63 21.40
C VAL A 298 -13.20 10.40 20.09
N PRO A 299 -14.15 11.33 19.81
CA PRO A 299 -14.07 12.19 18.63
C PRO A 299 -12.76 12.98 18.60
N LYS A 300 -12.16 13.12 17.42
CA LYS A 300 -10.84 13.76 17.26
C LYS A 300 -10.85 15.20 17.76
N ASP A 301 -11.90 15.93 17.45
CA ASP A 301 -12.04 17.36 17.77
C ASP A 301 -12.25 17.57 19.29
N GLU A 302 -12.85 16.61 19.98
CA GLU A 302 -13.16 16.69 21.40
C GLU A 302 -12.06 16.03 22.27
N ALA A 303 -11.11 15.33 21.67
CA ALA A 303 -10.10 14.56 22.40
C ALA A 303 -9.33 15.39 23.45
N PRO A 304 -8.89 16.64 23.20
CA PRO A 304 -8.20 17.44 24.23
C PRO A 304 -9.09 17.75 25.44
N ALA A 305 -10.36 18.12 25.21
CA ALA A 305 -11.30 18.45 26.28
C ALA A 305 -11.71 17.20 27.09
N ILE A 306 -11.95 16.09 26.40
CA ILE A 306 -12.27 14.81 27.04
C ILE A 306 -11.07 14.32 27.86
N THR A 307 -9.85 14.43 27.36
CA THR A 307 -8.62 14.04 28.06
C THR A 307 -8.47 14.81 29.38
N ALA A 308 -8.66 16.14 29.33
CA ALA A 308 -8.56 16.97 30.53
C ALA A 308 -9.59 16.57 31.61
N ARG A 309 -10.82 16.29 31.22
CA ARG A 309 -11.89 15.83 32.13
C ARG A 309 -11.64 14.44 32.68
N LEU A 310 -11.16 13.52 31.83
CA LEU A 310 -10.78 12.17 32.24
C LEU A 310 -9.72 12.16 33.35
N LEU A 311 -8.66 12.97 33.18
CA LEU A 311 -7.60 13.10 34.16
C LEU A 311 -8.06 13.73 35.49
N ALA A 312 -9.14 14.52 35.46
CA ALA A 312 -9.73 15.11 36.66
C ALA A 312 -10.68 14.16 37.39
N GLU A 313 -11.36 13.24 36.69
CA GLU A 313 -12.42 12.41 37.22
C GLU A 313 -12.01 10.95 37.48
N LEU A 314 -10.95 10.46 36.83
CA LEU A 314 -10.48 9.08 36.97
C LEU A 314 -9.05 9.05 37.53
N PRO A 315 -8.71 8.02 38.33
CA PRO A 315 -7.34 7.85 38.85
C PRO A 315 -6.40 7.26 37.78
N VAL A 316 -5.96 8.11 36.87
CA VAL A 316 -5.11 7.75 35.77
C VAL A 316 -3.64 7.86 36.19
N LEU A 317 -2.87 6.77 36.04
CA LEU A 317 -1.45 6.74 36.30
C LEU A 317 -0.65 7.19 35.07
N ASP A 318 -1.09 6.75 33.88
CA ASP A 318 -0.49 7.13 32.59
C ASP A 318 -1.57 7.26 31.52
N LEU A 319 -1.32 8.15 30.54
CA LEU A 319 -2.24 8.38 29.44
C LEU A 319 -1.49 8.60 28.14
N THR A 320 -1.90 7.90 27.12
CA THR A 320 -1.42 8.09 25.73
C THR A 320 -2.59 8.42 24.81
N VAL A 321 -2.42 9.45 23.98
CA VAL A 321 -3.39 9.85 22.95
C VAL A 321 -2.84 9.46 21.57
N GLU A 322 -3.48 8.52 20.92
CA GLU A 322 -3.00 7.99 19.63
C GLU A 322 -4.05 8.18 18.53
N ASP A 323 -3.59 8.28 17.29
CA ASP A 323 -4.43 8.04 16.12
C ASP A 323 -4.70 6.54 16.02
N PRO A 324 -5.88 6.13 15.52
CA PRO A 324 -6.16 4.72 15.31
C PRO A 324 -5.12 4.12 14.35
N PRO A 325 -4.71 2.85 14.58
CA PRO A 325 -3.81 2.15 13.67
C PRO A 325 -4.36 2.17 12.25
N ILE A 326 -3.52 2.50 11.27
CA ILE A 326 -3.94 2.60 9.87
C ILE A 326 -4.48 1.25 9.33
N ASP A 327 -3.97 0.13 9.85
CA ASP A 327 -4.51 -1.20 9.55
C ASP A 327 -6.02 -1.29 9.86
N ALA A 328 -6.44 -0.83 11.04
CA ALA A 328 -7.85 -0.81 11.44
C ALA A 328 -8.68 0.14 10.57
N VAL A 329 -8.11 1.26 10.15
CA VAL A 329 -8.76 2.20 9.22
C VAL A 329 -9.03 1.53 7.87
N ILE A 330 -8.05 0.83 7.34
CA ILE A 330 -8.16 0.16 6.04
C ILE A 330 -9.10 -1.06 6.11
N GLU A 331 -9.07 -1.83 7.19
CA GLU A 331 -10.05 -2.91 7.43
C GLU A 331 -11.48 -2.35 7.45
N GLN A 332 -11.68 -1.19 8.04
CA GLN A 332 -12.99 -0.53 8.06
C GLN A 332 -13.43 -0.07 6.65
N VAL A 333 -12.51 0.40 5.79
CA VAL A 333 -12.80 0.69 4.37
C VAL A 333 -13.29 -0.56 3.65
N PHE A 334 -12.62 -1.69 3.87
CA PHE A 334 -13.00 -2.95 3.21
C PHE A 334 -14.31 -3.53 3.74
N ALA A 335 -14.60 -3.39 5.03
CA ALA A 335 -15.82 -3.89 5.66
C ALA A 335 -17.06 -3.07 5.29
N SER A 336 -16.91 -1.76 5.14
CA SER A 336 -18.04 -0.86 4.83
C SER A 336 -18.44 -0.88 3.36
N GLY A 337 -17.59 -1.37 2.44
CA GLY A 337 -17.84 -1.30 1.00
C GLY A 337 -18.08 0.14 0.50
N VAL A 338 -17.78 1.13 1.35
CA VAL A 338 -18.06 2.55 1.06
C VAL A 338 -17.15 2.95 -0.07
N ASP A 339 -17.77 3.31 -1.19
CA ASP A 339 -17.14 4.18 -2.18
C ASP A 339 -16.68 5.43 -1.42
N ALA A 340 -15.40 5.50 -1.14
CA ALA A 340 -14.78 6.64 -0.44
C ALA A 340 -14.89 7.94 -1.27
N GLN A 341 -15.72 7.93 -2.29
CA GLN A 341 -15.98 9.02 -3.25
C GLN A 341 -17.26 9.81 -2.99
N ASP A 342 -18.14 9.36 -2.06
CA ASP A 342 -19.32 10.16 -1.69
C ASP A 342 -18.91 11.40 -0.90
N GLU A 343 -19.43 12.55 -1.35
CA GLU A 343 -19.14 13.94 -0.96
C GLU A 343 -19.10 14.20 0.55
N PRO A 344 -18.29 15.20 0.98
CA PRO A 344 -18.44 15.73 2.33
C PRO A 344 -19.84 16.35 2.48
N PRO A 345 -20.45 16.28 3.68
CA PRO A 345 -21.70 16.98 3.91
C PRO A 345 -21.49 18.46 3.59
N SER A 346 -22.20 18.94 2.59
CA SER A 346 -22.27 20.35 2.24
C SER A 346 -22.84 21.10 3.42
N GLY A 347 -21.97 21.72 4.21
CA GLY A 347 -22.34 22.76 5.15
C GLY A 347 -22.81 23.96 4.35
N GLY A 348 -24.06 23.93 3.90
CA GLY A 348 -24.75 25.11 3.40
C GLY A 348 -24.86 26.12 4.55
N PRO A 349 -24.65 27.43 4.26
CA PRO A 349 -24.85 28.45 5.29
C PRO A 349 -26.33 28.43 5.73
N VAL A 350 -26.53 28.30 7.04
CA VAL A 350 -27.84 28.47 7.66
C VAL A 350 -28.31 29.88 7.30
N ALA A 351 -29.33 29.99 6.42
CA ALA A 351 -29.98 31.23 6.12
C ALA A 351 -30.69 31.70 7.40
N VAL A 352 -30.15 32.74 8.00
CA VAL A 352 -30.82 33.48 9.07
C VAL A 352 -31.98 34.23 8.40
N ALA A 353 -33.20 33.78 8.69
CA ALA A 353 -34.41 34.48 8.28
C ALA A 353 -34.46 35.86 8.96
N PRO A 354 -34.78 36.95 8.25
CA PRO A 354 -34.94 38.26 8.88
C PRO A 354 -36.19 38.28 9.75
N LEU A 355 -36.03 38.74 11.00
CA LEU A 355 -37.11 39.08 11.91
C LEU A 355 -37.98 40.15 11.26
N ALA A 356 -39.25 39.82 11.02
CA ALA A 356 -40.28 40.75 10.62
C ALA A 356 -40.57 41.72 11.78
N ALA A 357 -40.22 42.97 11.60
CA ALA A 357 -40.66 44.06 12.46
C ALA A 357 -42.13 44.40 12.14
N GLY A 358 -43.01 43.97 13.02
CA GLY A 358 -44.38 44.49 13.03
C GLY A 358 -44.45 45.72 13.92
N VAL A 359 -44.84 46.85 13.36
CA VAL A 359 -45.32 48.02 14.09
C VAL A 359 -46.77 48.25 13.68
N PRO A 360 -47.71 48.34 14.64
CA PRO A 360 -49.09 48.80 14.36
C PRO A 360 -49.18 50.28 14.46
N ALA A 361 -49.98 50.89 13.61
CA ALA A 361 -50.65 52.14 13.84
C ALA A 361 -52.14 51.90 13.93
#